data_be0d7aeae752a3f581cac3d1c496db0a
#
_entry.id   be0d7aeae752a3f581cac3d1c496db0a
#
_cell.length_a   1.000
_cell.length_b   1.000
_cell.length_c   1.000
_cell.angle_alpha   90.00
_cell.angle_beta   90.00
_cell.angle_gamma   90.00
#
_symmetry.space_group_name_H-M   'P 1'
#
loop_
_entity.id
_entity.type
_entity.pdbx_description
1 polymer ?
#
loop_
_entity_poly.entity_id
_entity_poly.type
_entity_poly.pdbx_seq_one_letter_code
_entity_poly.pdbx_strand_id
1 'polypeptide(L)'
;MEAFYELSKSPPTHDFVNWLQRVEAAREACGDKELTIRIVPGDRRWSERDLYYTPERRTWRIDNLLIPLAWLVPSVVDVSRGNGIQTLSYANPGAPKKPFFKAPKLAKEIVSRLIPENTVTITLRNSDFDVRRNSRHAEWILVADWLKQKGLFPVFVPDAEADMRGLNPPIPYPSYLAASHNFALRLALYEGAKFNLFQSCGPLMTALYSEMSLMGFGLYIPGRPCNEKAHLRAAGVSPDHDWSTSAHYKKLFWEEDTAENIIPVLADYFK
;
A
#
# COMPACT_ATOMS: atom_id res chain seq x y z
N MET A 1 -19.85 -15.18 3.93
CA MET A 1 -19.44 -15.35 2.49
C MET A 1 -18.08 -16.01 2.40
N GLU A 2 -17.86 -16.89 1.43
CA GLU A 2 -16.53 -17.43 1.10
C GLU A 2 -16.05 -16.89 -0.24
N ALA A 3 -14.78 -16.48 -0.33
CA ALA A 3 -14.20 -15.89 -1.53
C ALA A 3 -12.83 -16.50 -1.85
N PHE A 4 -12.52 -16.64 -3.12
CA PHE A 4 -11.36 -17.36 -3.63
C PHE A 4 -10.44 -16.43 -4.41
N TYR A 5 -9.16 -16.35 -4.02
CA TYR A 5 -8.09 -15.66 -4.74
C TYR A 5 -7.17 -16.68 -5.40
N GLU A 6 -7.31 -16.85 -6.70
CA GLU A 6 -6.65 -17.92 -7.46
C GLU A 6 -5.34 -17.41 -8.08
N LEU A 7 -4.23 -17.99 -7.68
CA LEU A 7 -2.88 -17.58 -8.13
C LEU A 7 -2.58 -17.92 -9.59
N SER A 8 -3.37 -18.79 -10.21
CA SER A 8 -3.33 -19.01 -11.67
C SER A 8 -3.91 -17.83 -12.46
N LYS A 9 -4.78 -17.02 -11.84
CA LYS A 9 -5.46 -15.86 -12.47
C LYS A 9 -4.97 -14.52 -11.95
N SER A 10 -4.44 -14.47 -10.73
CA SER A 10 -4.14 -13.25 -9.99
C SER A 10 -2.74 -13.28 -9.38
N PRO A 11 -1.97 -12.18 -9.44
CA PRO A 11 -0.60 -12.16 -8.95
C PRO A 11 -0.55 -12.07 -7.41
N PRO A 12 0.50 -12.63 -6.77
CA PRO A 12 0.73 -12.46 -5.32
C PRO A 12 1.31 -11.06 -5.02
N THR A 13 0.54 -10.01 -5.30
CA THR A 13 0.97 -8.62 -5.17
C THR A 13 -0.07 -7.80 -4.43
N HIS A 14 0.19 -6.50 -4.22
CA HIS A 14 -0.80 -5.56 -3.68
C HIS A 14 -2.04 -5.36 -4.60
N ASP A 15 -2.06 -5.91 -5.81
CA ASP A 15 -3.29 -6.02 -6.61
C ASP A 15 -4.38 -6.82 -5.87
N PHE A 16 -3.99 -7.63 -4.88
CA PHE A 16 -4.88 -8.30 -3.94
C PHE A 16 -5.80 -7.32 -3.19
N VAL A 17 -5.36 -6.11 -2.91
CA VAL A 17 -6.17 -5.05 -2.28
C VAL A 17 -7.37 -4.69 -3.15
N ASN A 18 -7.19 -4.61 -4.46
CA ASN A 18 -8.27 -4.33 -5.41
C ASN A 18 -9.31 -5.46 -5.42
N TRP A 19 -8.85 -6.71 -5.32
CA TRP A 19 -9.73 -7.86 -5.20
C TRP A 19 -10.48 -7.86 -3.86
N LEU A 20 -9.79 -7.61 -2.74
CA LEU A 20 -10.41 -7.50 -1.41
C LEU A 20 -11.52 -6.45 -1.37
N GLN A 21 -11.30 -5.29 -2.00
CA GLN A 21 -12.30 -4.24 -2.10
C GLN A 21 -13.58 -4.72 -2.80
N ARG A 22 -13.46 -5.52 -3.86
CA ARG A 22 -14.63 -6.09 -4.56
C ARG A 22 -15.32 -7.16 -3.74
N VAL A 23 -14.54 -8.00 -3.08
CA VAL A 23 -15.07 -9.05 -2.20
C VAL A 23 -15.84 -8.43 -1.04
N GLU A 24 -15.29 -7.39 -0.41
CA GLU A 24 -15.95 -6.70 0.70
C GLU A 24 -17.25 -6.00 0.23
N ALA A 25 -17.24 -5.37 -0.93
CA ALA A 25 -18.44 -4.79 -1.51
C ALA A 25 -19.51 -5.85 -1.84
N ALA A 26 -19.10 -7.02 -2.36
CA ALA A 26 -20.01 -8.14 -2.63
C ALA A 26 -20.58 -8.71 -1.33
N ARG A 27 -19.76 -8.88 -0.31
CA ARG A 27 -20.18 -9.33 1.04
C ARG A 27 -21.26 -8.40 1.61
N GLU A 28 -21.03 -7.09 1.58
CA GLU A 28 -22.01 -6.09 2.04
C GLU A 28 -23.30 -6.16 1.26
N ALA A 29 -23.25 -6.30 -0.07
CA ALA A 29 -24.41 -6.39 -0.94
C ALA A 29 -25.25 -7.65 -0.67
N CYS A 30 -24.61 -8.76 -0.28
CA CYS A 30 -25.29 -10.00 0.12
C CYS A 30 -25.82 -9.96 1.57
N GLY A 31 -25.46 -8.96 2.36
CA GLY A 31 -25.82 -8.87 3.78
C GLY A 31 -25.05 -9.83 4.70
N ASP A 32 -23.97 -10.45 4.20
CA ASP A 32 -23.12 -11.34 4.99
C ASP A 32 -22.33 -10.55 6.04
N LYS A 33 -22.26 -11.06 7.27
CA LYS A 33 -21.50 -10.43 8.35
C LYS A 33 -20.03 -10.78 8.31
N GLU A 34 -19.70 -11.99 7.88
CA GLU A 34 -18.38 -12.59 7.95
C GLU A 34 -17.86 -12.96 6.56
N LEU A 35 -16.54 -12.91 6.42
CA LEU A 35 -15.81 -13.24 5.20
C LEU A 35 -14.75 -14.30 5.49
N THR A 36 -14.80 -15.40 4.73
CA THR A 36 -13.75 -16.42 4.65
C THR A 36 -12.99 -16.24 3.35
N ILE A 37 -11.67 -16.21 3.40
CA ILE A 37 -10.81 -16.05 2.22
C ILE A 37 -10.00 -17.32 2.01
N ARG A 38 -10.05 -17.86 0.78
CA ARG A 38 -9.25 -18.99 0.34
C ARG A 38 -8.26 -18.54 -0.72
N ILE A 39 -6.96 -18.69 -0.42
CA ILE A 39 -5.90 -18.48 -1.39
C ILE A 39 -5.66 -19.80 -2.11
N VAL A 40 -6.05 -19.84 -3.39
CA VAL A 40 -5.99 -21.04 -4.21
C VAL A 40 -4.63 -21.10 -4.91
N PRO A 41 -3.81 -22.15 -4.67
CA PRO A 41 -2.54 -22.35 -5.35
C PRO A 41 -2.72 -22.38 -6.88
N GLY A 42 -1.70 -21.98 -7.61
CA GLY A 42 -1.70 -22.04 -9.06
C GLY A 42 -0.45 -21.41 -9.65
N ASP A 43 -0.09 -21.88 -10.83
CA ASP A 43 1.05 -21.38 -11.60
C ASP A 43 0.56 -20.51 -12.75
N ARG A 44 0.85 -19.24 -12.67
CA ARG A 44 0.67 -18.30 -13.78
C ARG A 44 2.01 -18.13 -14.50
N ARG A 45 2.04 -18.43 -15.80
CA ARG A 45 3.27 -18.39 -16.62
C ARG A 45 3.08 -17.60 -17.92
N TRP A 46 2.65 -16.37 -17.85
CA TRP A 46 2.27 -15.63 -19.07
C TRP A 46 2.90 -14.24 -19.20
N SER A 47 3.86 -13.89 -18.34
CA SER A 47 4.62 -12.65 -18.49
C SER A 47 5.99 -12.73 -17.82
N GLU A 48 6.91 -11.81 -18.18
CA GLU A 48 8.19 -11.62 -17.47
C GLU A 48 8.00 -11.41 -15.97
N ARG A 49 6.87 -10.84 -15.57
CA ARG A 49 6.45 -10.66 -14.17
C ARG A 49 6.34 -12.00 -13.44
N ASP A 50 5.94 -13.05 -14.12
CA ASP A 50 5.79 -14.37 -13.52
C ASP A 50 7.13 -15.07 -13.31
N LEU A 51 8.16 -14.74 -14.13
CA LEU A 51 9.53 -15.20 -13.93
C LEU A 51 10.16 -14.59 -12.67
N TYR A 52 9.79 -13.36 -12.33
CA TYR A 52 10.20 -12.72 -11.08
C TYR A 52 9.65 -13.44 -9.83
N TYR A 53 8.43 -13.99 -9.92
CA TYR A 53 7.79 -14.70 -8.82
C TYR A 53 8.12 -16.19 -8.84
N THR A 54 9.36 -16.55 -8.42
CA THR A 54 9.72 -17.95 -8.19
C THR A 54 8.77 -18.62 -7.19
N PRO A 55 8.70 -19.97 -7.12
CA PRO A 55 7.87 -20.68 -6.15
C PRO A 55 8.10 -20.21 -4.70
N GLU A 56 9.37 -19.96 -4.32
CA GLU A 56 9.74 -19.46 -2.99
C GLU A 56 9.21 -18.06 -2.74
N ARG A 57 9.39 -17.14 -3.70
CA ARG A 57 8.85 -15.77 -3.60
C ARG A 57 7.33 -15.76 -3.54
N ARG A 58 6.67 -16.63 -4.29
CA ARG A 58 5.20 -16.77 -4.24
C ARG A 58 4.74 -17.23 -2.87
N THR A 59 5.35 -18.28 -2.32
CA THR A 59 5.07 -18.77 -0.98
C THR A 59 5.29 -17.69 0.07
N TRP A 60 6.45 -17.04 0.03
CA TRP A 60 6.75 -15.95 0.95
C TRP A 60 5.70 -14.82 0.87
N ARG A 61 5.26 -14.42 -0.33
CA ARG A 61 4.25 -13.37 -0.52
C ARG A 61 2.86 -13.78 -0.07
N ILE A 62 2.50 -15.04 -0.18
CA ILE A 62 1.24 -15.52 0.40
C ILE A 62 1.27 -15.31 1.92
N ASP A 63 2.32 -15.75 2.56
CA ASP A 63 2.42 -15.78 4.02
C ASP A 63 2.72 -14.39 4.62
N ASN A 64 3.47 -13.53 3.91
CA ASN A 64 3.91 -12.23 4.42
C ASN A 64 3.21 -11.02 3.77
N LEU A 65 2.38 -11.22 2.75
CA LEU A 65 1.63 -10.15 2.10
C LEU A 65 0.13 -10.46 2.06
N LEU A 66 -0.31 -11.55 1.39
CA LEU A 66 -1.74 -11.75 1.13
C LEU A 66 -2.50 -12.07 2.41
N ILE A 67 -2.04 -13.05 3.19
CA ILE A 67 -2.66 -13.44 4.45
C ILE A 67 -2.68 -12.28 5.46
N PRO A 68 -1.57 -11.59 5.73
CA PRO A 68 -1.59 -10.44 6.63
C PRO A 68 -2.48 -9.28 6.17
N LEU A 69 -2.56 -8.99 4.87
CA LEU A 69 -3.46 -7.96 4.34
C LEU A 69 -4.93 -8.34 4.54
N ALA A 70 -5.30 -9.60 4.31
CA ALA A 70 -6.67 -10.06 4.51
C ALA A 70 -7.12 -9.88 5.97
N TRP A 71 -6.25 -10.17 6.93
CA TRP A 71 -6.54 -9.99 8.36
C TRP A 71 -6.72 -8.54 8.82
N LEU A 72 -6.40 -7.55 7.98
CA LEU A 72 -6.69 -6.14 8.26
C LEU A 72 -8.14 -5.75 7.91
N VAL A 73 -8.90 -6.63 7.29
CA VAL A 73 -10.32 -6.44 6.97
C VAL A 73 -11.16 -6.96 8.14
N PRO A 74 -11.90 -6.10 8.86
CA PRO A 74 -12.62 -6.50 10.10
C PRO A 74 -13.65 -7.61 9.92
N SER A 75 -14.22 -7.77 8.73
CA SER A 75 -15.19 -8.83 8.42
C SER A 75 -14.54 -10.21 8.22
N VAL A 76 -13.22 -10.28 8.05
CA VAL A 76 -12.50 -11.53 7.81
C VAL A 76 -12.39 -12.33 9.11
N VAL A 77 -12.91 -13.56 9.08
CA VAL A 77 -12.89 -14.51 10.21
C VAL A 77 -11.97 -15.70 9.97
N ASP A 78 -11.61 -15.99 8.70
CA ASP A 78 -10.67 -17.03 8.35
C ASP A 78 -9.94 -16.71 7.05
N VAL A 79 -8.64 -16.98 7.03
CA VAL A 79 -7.79 -16.89 5.84
C VAL A 79 -6.91 -18.13 5.77
N SER A 80 -7.05 -18.93 4.73
CA SER A 80 -6.26 -20.14 4.55
C SER A 80 -5.99 -20.45 3.07
N ARG A 81 -5.08 -21.38 2.84
CA ARG A 81 -4.90 -21.98 1.51
C ARG A 81 -6.04 -22.98 1.27
N GLY A 82 -6.56 -23.04 0.06
CA GLY A 82 -7.68 -23.93 -0.25
C GLY A 82 -7.85 -24.17 -1.74
N ASN A 83 -8.93 -24.87 -2.08
CA ASN A 83 -9.36 -25.10 -3.46
C ASN A 83 -10.63 -24.30 -3.72
N GLY A 84 -10.81 -23.85 -4.95
CA GLY A 84 -11.99 -23.09 -5.35
C GLY A 84 -11.76 -22.33 -6.65
N ILE A 85 -12.75 -21.58 -7.08
CA ILE A 85 -12.71 -20.82 -8.34
C ILE A 85 -12.90 -19.35 -8.02
N GLN A 86 -11.94 -18.51 -8.46
CA GLN A 86 -12.07 -17.06 -8.36
C GLN A 86 -13.15 -16.55 -9.32
N THR A 87 -14.16 -15.89 -8.76
CA THR A 87 -15.27 -15.29 -9.52
C THR A 87 -15.11 -13.80 -9.72
N LEU A 88 -14.41 -13.11 -8.81
CA LEU A 88 -14.18 -11.66 -8.87
C LEU A 88 -12.79 -11.34 -9.41
N SER A 89 -12.72 -10.44 -10.39
CA SER A 89 -11.45 -9.98 -10.95
C SER A 89 -10.69 -9.09 -9.94
N TYR A 90 -9.36 -9.16 -9.95
CA TYR A 90 -8.48 -8.21 -9.24
C TYR A 90 -8.23 -6.93 -10.06
N ALA A 91 -8.47 -6.99 -11.37
CA ALA A 91 -8.23 -5.86 -12.27
C ALA A 91 -9.36 -4.83 -12.21
N ASN A 92 -8.98 -3.56 -12.25
CA ASN A 92 -9.88 -2.42 -12.33
C ASN A 92 -11.06 -2.47 -11.33
N PRO A 93 -10.84 -2.10 -10.06
CA PRO A 93 -11.88 -2.13 -9.02
C PRO A 93 -12.99 -1.09 -9.24
N GLY A 94 -12.84 -0.18 -10.19
CA GLY A 94 -13.74 0.96 -10.40
C GLY A 94 -13.48 2.08 -9.39
N ALA A 95 -14.48 2.96 -9.22
CA ALA A 95 -14.40 4.08 -8.30
C ALA A 95 -14.08 3.62 -6.86
N PRO A 96 -13.28 4.39 -6.12
CA PRO A 96 -12.97 4.06 -4.75
C PRO A 96 -14.21 3.98 -3.89
N LYS A 97 -14.10 3.16 -2.90
CA LYS A 97 -15.14 2.89 -1.94
C LYS A 97 -14.69 3.42 -0.57
N LYS A 98 -15.60 3.38 0.38
CA LYS A 98 -15.28 3.68 1.77
C LYS A 98 -14.07 2.86 2.25
N PRO A 99 -13.31 3.36 3.22
CA PRO A 99 -12.24 2.61 3.87
C PRO A 99 -12.77 1.30 4.47
N PHE A 100 -12.02 0.23 4.31
CA PHE A 100 -12.36 -1.08 4.85
C PHE A 100 -11.22 -1.76 5.62
N PHE A 101 -9.98 -1.28 5.50
CA PHE A 101 -8.88 -1.73 6.34
C PHE A 101 -8.87 -1.01 7.69
N LYS A 102 -8.56 -1.75 8.75
CA LYS A 102 -8.37 -1.21 10.11
C LYS A 102 -7.19 -1.87 10.81
N ALA A 103 -6.36 -1.07 11.44
CA ALA A 103 -5.29 -1.59 12.28
C ALA A 103 -5.85 -2.23 13.54
N PRO A 104 -5.35 -3.43 13.94
CA PRO A 104 -5.73 -4.06 15.20
C PRO A 104 -5.43 -3.17 16.41
N LYS A 105 -6.27 -3.26 17.44
CA LYS A 105 -6.14 -2.44 18.68
C LYS A 105 -4.75 -2.57 19.31
N LEU A 106 -4.24 -3.79 19.46
CA LEU A 106 -2.92 -4.04 20.03
C LEU A 106 -1.80 -3.35 19.22
N ALA A 107 -1.88 -3.39 17.88
CA ALA A 107 -0.90 -2.72 17.03
C ALA A 107 -0.92 -1.19 17.24
N LYS A 108 -2.11 -0.60 17.38
CA LYS A 108 -2.28 0.84 17.70
C LYS A 108 -1.67 1.19 19.06
N GLU A 109 -1.91 0.36 20.09
CA GLU A 109 -1.34 0.55 21.43
C GLU A 109 0.20 0.47 21.43
N ILE A 110 0.78 -0.44 20.65
CA ILE A 110 2.23 -0.55 20.49
C ILE A 110 2.78 0.72 19.81
N VAL A 111 2.21 1.10 18.68
CA VAL A 111 2.71 2.22 17.88
C VAL A 111 2.56 3.54 18.62
N SER A 112 1.45 3.80 19.31
CA SER A 112 1.22 5.05 20.05
C SER A 112 2.27 5.34 21.14
N ARG A 113 2.99 4.31 21.59
CA ARG A 113 4.09 4.44 22.56
C ARG A 113 5.46 4.72 21.90
N LEU A 114 5.54 4.56 20.60
CA LEU A 114 6.81 4.59 19.84
C LEU A 114 6.98 5.83 18.97
N ILE A 115 5.88 6.48 18.58
CA ILE A 115 5.92 7.62 17.68
C ILE A 115 5.32 8.88 18.32
N PRO A 116 5.91 10.06 18.12
CA PRO A 116 5.30 11.35 18.49
C PRO A 116 4.02 11.65 17.69
N GLU A 117 3.11 12.46 18.25
CA GLU A 117 1.86 12.87 17.61
C GLU A 117 2.06 13.67 16.31
N ASN A 118 3.19 14.38 16.18
CA ASN A 118 3.56 15.15 14.99
C ASN A 118 4.29 14.32 13.93
N THR A 119 4.20 12.99 13.99
CA THR A 119 4.86 12.08 13.04
C THR A 119 4.28 12.24 11.63
N VAL A 120 5.19 12.32 10.65
CA VAL A 120 4.88 12.18 9.22
C VAL A 120 5.63 10.97 8.69
N THR A 121 4.89 10.00 8.14
CA THR A 121 5.55 8.82 7.57
C THR A 121 5.97 9.07 6.11
N ILE A 122 7.09 8.50 5.72
CA ILE A 122 7.61 8.50 4.35
C ILE A 122 7.83 7.04 3.94
N THR A 123 6.96 6.53 3.07
CA THR A 123 7.03 5.15 2.60
C THR A 123 7.77 5.08 1.28
N LEU A 124 8.88 4.36 1.30
CA LEU A 124 9.76 4.19 0.15
C LEU A 124 9.52 2.87 -0.57
N ARG A 125 9.90 2.85 -1.84
CA ARG A 125 10.00 1.68 -2.67
C ARG A 125 11.44 1.48 -3.13
N ASN A 126 11.96 0.27 -2.96
CA ASN A 126 13.27 -0.13 -3.48
C ASN A 126 13.20 -1.60 -3.93
N SER A 127 12.76 -1.85 -5.16
CA SER A 127 12.52 -3.19 -5.71
C SER A 127 13.38 -3.42 -6.94
N ASP A 128 13.88 -4.64 -7.08
CA ASP A 128 14.64 -5.11 -8.24
C ASP A 128 13.73 -5.47 -9.45
N PHE A 129 12.42 -5.60 -9.22
CA PHE A 129 11.46 -5.90 -10.29
C PHE A 129 11.36 -4.78 -11.35
N ASP A 130 11.37 -3.52 -10.93
CA ASP A 130 11.39 -2.37 -11.84
C ASP A 130 12.00 -1.16 -11.13
N VAL A 131 13.28 -0.98 -11.38
CA VAL A 131 14.10 0.07 -10.74
C VAL A 131 13.64 1.49 -11.09
N ARG A 132 12.98 1.70 -12.24
CA ARG A 132 12.44 3.01 -12.66
C ARG A 132 11.37 3.54 -11.71
N ARG A 133 10.75 2.64 -10.95
CA ARG A 133 9.72 2.95 -9.97
C ARG A 133 10.27 3.16 -8.56
N ASN A 134 11.56 2.98 -8.36
CA ASN A 134 12.15 3.12 -7.03
C ASN A 134 12.15 4.59 -6.60
N SER A 135 12.01 4.78 -5.29
CA SER A 135 12.01 6.08 -4.66
C SER A 135 13.35 6.79 -4.88
N ARG A 136 13.29 8.08 -5.13
CA ARG A 136 14.46 8.98 -5.20
C ARG A 136 14.90 9.33 -3.78
N HIS A 137 15.65 8.42 -3.13
CA HIS A 137 16.00 8.52 -1.70
C HIS A 137 16.56 9.88 -1.29
N ALA A 138 17.46 10.47 -2.10
CA ALA A 138 18.03 11.80 -1.83
C ALA A 138 16.96 12.89 -1.77
N GLU A 139 15.98 12.84 -2.66
CA GLU A 139 14.86 13.79 -2.69
C GLU A 139 13.96 13.65 -1.44
N TRP A 140 13.69 12.42 -1.04
CA TRP A 140 12.92 12.16 0.18
C TRP A 140 13.64 12.57 1.47
N ILE A 141 14.98 12.57 1.48
CA ILE A 141 15.78 13.14 2.58
C ILE A 141 15.59 14.66 2.62
N LEU A 142 15.63 15.36 1.48
CA LEU A 142 15.35 16.82 1.43
C LEU A 142 13.93 17.15 1.91
N VAL A 143 12.93 16.32 1.57
CA VAL A 143 11.57 16.46 2.10
C VAL A 143 11.55 16.28 3.61
N ALA A 144 12.27 15.29 4.14
CA ALA A 144 12.37 15.06 5.58
C ALA A 144 13.05 16.23 6.32
N ASP A 145 14.10 16.82 5.73
CA ASP A 145 14.75 18.02 6.24
C ASP A 145 13.77 19.19 6.37
N TRP A 146 12.96 19.39 5.32
CA TRP A 146 11.92 20.42 5.31
C TRP A 146 10.84 20.16 6.37
N LEU A 147 10.35 18.92 6.49
CA LEU A 147 9.36 18.54 7.52
C LEU A 147 9.91 18.81 8.93
N LYS A 148 11.16 18.46 9.20
CA LYS A 148 11.83 18.73 10.49
C LYS A 148 11.92 20.21 10.79
N GLN A 149 12.24 21.06 9.80
CA GLN A 149 12.26 22.51 9.95
C GLN A 149 10.86 23.09 10.29
N LYS A 150 9.78 22.40 9.90
CA LYS A 150 8.39 22.73 10.24
C LYS A 150 7.94 22.16 11.60
N GLY A 151 8.84 21.57 12.38
CA GLY A 151 8.52 20.97 13.67
C GLY A 151 7.78 19.63 13.56
N LEU A 152 7.78 19.00 12.40
CA LEU A 152 7.23 17.66 12.17
C LEU A 152 8.30 16.60 12.39
N PHE A 153 7.88 15.36 12.68
CA PHE A 153 8.78 14.25 12.96
C PHE A 153 8.73 13.22 11.82
N PRO A 154 9.68 13.30 10.85
CA PRO A 154 9.71 12.36 9.74
C PRO A 154 10.17 10.97 10.19
N VAL A 155 9.42 9.93 9.79
CA VAL A 155 9.73 8.52 10.02
C VAL A 155 9.65 7.76 8.70
N PHE A 156 10.71 7.05 8.35
CA PHE A 156 10.76 6.27 7.13
C PHE A 156 10.23 4.85 7.33
N VAL A 157 9.51 4.37 6.33
CA VAL A 157 9.08 2.97 6.18
C VAL A 157 9.73 2.43 4.91
N PRO A 158 10.89 1.75 5.01
CA PRO A 158 11.62 1.25 3.87
C PRO A 158 10.93 0.05 3.22
N ASP A 159 11.40 -0.30 2.01
CA ASP A 159 10.93 -1.49 1.30
C ASP A 159 11.35 -2.78 2.03
N ALA A 160 10.40 -3.69 2.26
CA ALA A 160 10.63 -4.90 3.04
C ALA A 160 11.57 -5.89 2.34
N GLU A 161 11.41 -6.10 1.02
CA GLU A 161 12.26 -7.04 0.28
C GLU A 161 13.69 -6.53 0.17
N ALA A 162 13.88 -5.23 -0.03
CA ALA A 162 15.20 -4.61 -0.04
C ALA A 162 15.85 -4.62 1.34
N ASP A 163 15.06 -4.43 2.41
CA ASP A 163 15.56 -4.48 3.79
C ASP A 163 16.12 -5.85 4.14
N MET A 164 15.37 -6.92 3.87
CA MET A 164 15.82 -8.30 4.10
C MET A 164 17.12 -8.65 3.34
N ARG A 165 17.41 -7.96 2.24
CA ARG A 165 18.59 -8.17 1.42
C ARG A 165 19.72 -7.19 1.72
N GLY A 166 19.54 -6.28 2.67
CA GLY A 166 20.51 -5.24 3.00
C GLY A 166 20.74 -4.23 1.87
N LEU A 167 19.73 -4.00 1.02
CA LEU A 167 19.84 -3.15 -0.18
C LEU A 167 19.23 -1.76 -0.01
N ASN A 168 18.59 -1.46 1.12
CA ASN A 168 18.12 -0.11 1.39
C ASN A 168 19.32 0.81 1.65
N PRO A 169 19.39 1.96 0.99
CA PRO A 169 20.44 2.94 1.27
C PRO A 169 20.27 3.49 2.70
N PRO A 170 21.36 3.94 3.33
CA PRO A 170 21.29 4.55 4.65
C PRO A 170 20.46 5.83 4.63
N ILE A 171 19.57 5.96 5.62
CA ILE A 171 18.68 7.11 5.80
C ILE A 171 19.04 7.78 7.13
N PRO A 172 19.36 9.09 7.15
CA PRO A 172 19.79 9.80 8.37
C PRO A 172 18.60 10.20 9.28
N TYR A 173 17.50 9.49 9.18
CA TYR A 173 16.26 9.70 9.92
C TYR A 173 15.76 8.41 10.55
N PRO A 174 14.90 8.47 11.58
CA PRO A 174 14.26 7.30 12.14
C PRO A 174 13.57 6.46 11.07
N SER A 175 13.83 5.15 11.09
CA SER A 175 13.18 4.18 10.23
C SER A 175 12.43 3.16 11.07
N TYR A 176 11.15 2.95 10.79
CA TYR A 176 10.35 1.98 11.52
C TYR A 176 10.29 0.65 10.76
N LEU A 177 11.38 -0.13 10.87
CA LEU A 177 11.57 -1.40 10.16
C LEU A 177 10.49 -2.43 10.50
N ALA A 178 10.01 -2.46 11.74
CA ALA A 178 8.93 -3.37 12.12
C ALA A 178 7.67 -3.17 11.25
N ALA A 179 7.36 -1.92 10.86
CA ALA A 179 6.26 -1.62 9.95
C ALA A 179 6.54 -2.07 8.51
N SER A 180 7.79 -2.25 8.11
CA SER A 180 8.12 -2.80 6.79
C SER A 180 7.75 -4.28 6.66
N HIS A 181 7.85 -5.03 7.76
CA HIS A 181 7.65 -6.48 7.77
C HIS A 181 6.31 -6.92 8.39
N ASN A 182 5.63 -6.05 9.12
CA ASN A 182 4.36 -6.36 9.79
C ASN A 182 3.26 -5.39 9.35
N PHE A 183 2.27 -5.89 8.62
CA PHE A 183 1.18 -5.08 8.09
C PHE A 183 0.27 -4.48 9.16
N ALA A 184 0.07 -5.16 10.29
CA ALA A 184 -0.71 -4.61 11.40
C ALA A 184 -0.01 -3.40 12.03
N LEU A 185 1.30 -3.49 12.27
CA LEU A 185 2.11 -2.37 12.77
C LEU A 185 2.22 -1.26 11.72
N ARG A 186 2.37 -1.61 10.44
CA ARG A 186 2.39 -0.63 9.34
C ARG A 186 1.10 0.17 9.27
N LEU A 187 -0.04 -0.49 9.29
CA LEU A 187 -1.31 0.19 9.23
C LEU A 187 -1.57 1.04 10.49
N ALA A 188 -1.20 0.52 11.67
CA ALA A 188 -1.27 1.28 12.92
C ALA A 188 -0.38 2.52 12.90
N LEU A 189 0.82 2.43 12.33
CA LEU A 189 1.72 3.56 12.13
C LEU A 189 1.08 4.63 11.23
N TYR A 190 0.49 4.21 10.11
CA TYR A 190 -0.15 5.13 9.16
C TYR A 190 -1.41 5.79 9.76
N GLU A 191 -2.24 5.03 10.47
CA GLU A 191 -3.43 5.57 11.14
C GLU A 191 -3.09 6.48 12.33
N GLY A 192 -1.96 6.23 13.01
CA GLY A 192 -1.47 7.05 14.14
C GLY A 192 -0.65 8.26 13.74
N ALA A 193 -0.14 8.31 12.51
CA ALA A 193 0.64 9.44 12.03
C ALA A 193 -0.24 10.65 11.69
N LYS A 194 0.29 11.86 11.90
CA LYS A 194 -0.36 13.10 11.50
C LYS A 194 -0.61 13.16 10.01
N PHE A 195 0.32 12.63 9.22
CA PHE A 195 0.24 12.60 7.76
C PHE A 195 1.11 11.50 7.16
N ASN A 196 0.78 11.03 5.95
CA ASN A 196 1.49 9.95 5.30
C ASN A 196 1.90 10.32 3.87
N LEU A 197 3.17 10.10 3.55
CA LEU A 197 3.75 10.35 2.24
C LEU A 197 4.17 9.04 1.59
N PHE A 198 3.85 8.90 0.32
CA PHE A 198 4.13 7.70 -0.46
C PHE A 198 4.76 8.03 -1.82
N GLN A 199 5.78 7.29 -2.17
CA GLN A 199 6.05 7.05 -3.58
C GLN A 199 5.03 6.00 -4.11
N SER A 200 4.75 5.99 -5.41
CA SER A 200 3.83 5.03 -6.03
C SER A 200 4.28 3.57 -5.80
N CYS A 201 3.75 2.94 -4.77
CA CYS A 201 4.13 1.62 -4.28
C CYS A 201 2.91 0.79 -3.86
N GLY A 202 3.15 -0.49 -3.57
CA GLY A 202 2.09 -1.38 -3.12
C GLY A 202 1.38 -0.93 -1.83
N PRO A 203 2.09 -0.53 -0.77
CA PRO A 203 1.48 -0.01 0.47
C PRO A 203 0.54 1.18 0.28
N LEU A 204 0.75 2.04 -0.72
CA LEU A 204 -0.16 3.13 -1.05
C LEU A 204 -1.59 2.61 -1.31
N MET A 205 -1.73 1.44 -1.96
CA MET A 205 -3.05 0.86 -2.22
C MET A 205 -3.79 0.52 -0.93
N THR A 206 -3.10 -0.02 0.07
CA THR A 206 -3.70 -0.28 1.39
C THR A 206 -4.09 1.03 2.09
N ALA A 207 -3.22 2.03 2.02
CA ALA A 207 -3.46 3.35 2.63
C ALA A 207 -4.67 4.08 2.01
N LEU A 208 -4.87 3.97 0.71
CA LEU A 208 -6.05 4.56 0.03
C LEU A 208 -7.38 4.02 0.58
N TYR A 209 -7.42 2.74 0.95
CA TYR A 209 -8.61 2.09 1.52
C TYR A 209 -8.63 2.05 3.06
N SER A 210 -7.87 2.92 3.72
CA SER A 210 -7.79 3.02 5.18
C SER A 210 -8.16 4.41 5.67
N GLU A 211 -8.38 4.60 6.96
CA GLU A 211 -8.74 5.89 7.59
C GLU A 211 -7.47 6.67 7.95
N MET A 212 -6.91 7.43 7.02
CA MET A 212 -5.72 8.27 7.20
C MET A 212 -5.61 9.36 6.16
N SER A 213 -4.89 10.43 6.47
CA SER A 213 -4.54 11.48 5.51
C SER A 213 -3.22 11.12 4.80
N LEU A 214 -3.15 11.33 3.48
CA LEU A 214 -1.99 10.98 2.69
C LEU A 214 -1.81 11.81 1.41
N MET A 215 -0.57 11.79 0.90
CA MET A 215 -0.23 12.16 -0.47
C MET A 215 0.63 11.08 -1.12
N GLY A 216 0.36 10.78 -2.40
CA GLY A 216 1.13 9.82 -3.20
C GLY A 216 1.69 10.47 -4.46
N PHE A 217 3.00 10.29 -4.72
CA PHE A 217 3.73 10.88 -5.84
C PHE A 217 4.29 9.82 -6.78
N GLY A 218 4.71 10.24 -7.99
CA GLY A 218 5.38 9.35 -8.95
C GLY A 218 4.45 8.29 -9.53
N LEU A 219 3.18 8.60 -9.74
CA LEU A 219 2.23 7.65 -10.32
C LEU A 219 2.52 7.40 -11.80
N TYR A 220 2.84 8.45 -12.55
CA TYR A 220 3.10 8.37 -13.99
C TYR A 220 4.55 8.05 -14.28
N ILE A 221 4.79 7.05 -15.13
CA ILE A 221 6.12 6.69 -15.61
C ILE A 221 6.02 6.49 -17.13
N PRO A 222 6.66 7.36 -17.94
CA PRO A 222 6.59 7.27 -19.38
C PRO A 222 7.05 5.91 -19.91
N GLY A 223 6.32 5.36 -20.89
CA GLY A 223 6.65 4.10 -21.53
C GLY A 223 6.46 2.85 -20.67
N ARG A 224 5.75 2.97 -19.54
CA ARG A 224 5.38 1.84 -18.71
C ARG A 224 3.87 1.61 -18.72
N PRO A 225 3.35 0.57 -19.39
CA PRO A 225 1.92 0.39 -19.60
C PRO A 225 1.08 0.45 -18.32
N CYS A 226 1.52 -0.18 -17.22
CA CYS A 226 0.76 -0.17 -15.96
C CYS A 226 0.86 1.16 -15.17
N ASN A 227 1.72 2.09 -15.58
CA ASN A 227 1.87 3.43 -15.02
C ASN A 227 1.51 4.54 -16.01
N GLU A 228 0.97 4.18 -17.19
CA GLU A 228 0.41 5.16 -18.12
C GLU A 228 -0.85 5.79 -17.55
N LYS A 229 -1.02 7.11 -17.78
CA LYS A 229 -2.16 7.89 -17.23
C LYS A 229 -3.51 7.27 -17.60
N ALA A 230 -3.67 6.79 -18.83
CA ALA A 230 -4.89 6.14 -19.29
C ALA A 230 -5.19 4.85 -18.51
N HIS A 231 -4.17 4.01 -18.26
CA HIS A 231 -4.31 2.79 -17.48
C HIS A 231 -4.70 3.08 -16.02
N LEU A 232 -4.01 4.02 -15.37
CA LEU A 232 -4.27 4.38 -13.96
C LEU A 232 -5.66 5.04 -13.79
N ARG A 233 -6.10 5.87 -14.75
CA ARG A 233 -7.48 6.38 -14.78
C ARG A 233 -8.51 5.26 -14.87
N ALA A 234 -8.31 4.34 -15.80
CA ALA A 234 -9.19 3.17 -15.95
C ALA A 234 -9.20 2.28 -14.69
N ALA A 235 -8.08 2.19 -13.98
CA ALA A 235 -7.98 1.48 -12.71
C ALA A 235 -8.56 2.27 -11.50
N GLY A 236 -9.01 3.51 -11.70
CA GLY A 236 -9.51 4.37 -10.62
C GLY A 236 -8.41 4.90 -9.67
N VAL A 237 -7.14 4.76 -10.05
CA VAL A 237 -5.98 5.21 -9.26
C VAL A 237 -5.33 6.39 -9.99
N SER A 238 -5.93 7.55 -9.90
CA SER A 238 -5.43 8.75 -10.56
C SER A 238 -5.64 10.01 -9.71
N PRO A 239 -4.86 11.08 -9.94
CA PRO A 239 -5.09 12.39 -9.32
C PRO A 239 -6.44 13.02 -9.66
N ASP A 240 -7.05 12.61 -10.78
CA ASP A 240 -8.36 13.12 -11.22
C ASP A 240 -9.49 12.59 -10.32
N HIS A 241 -9.19 11.63 -9.46
CA HIS A 241 -10.13 11.03 -8.55
C HIS A 241 -9.93 11.56 -7.13
N ASP A 242 -11.01 12.02 -6.51
CA ASP A 242 -11.00 12.43 -5.11
C ASP A 242 -11.12 11.19 -4.19
N TRP A 243 -10.05 10.91 -3.48
CA TRP A 243 -9.96 9.85 -2.48
C TRP A 243 -10.25 10.33 -1.08
N SER A 244 -10.41 11.65 -0.89
CA SER A 244 -10.64 12.25 0.42
C SER A 244 -11.99 11.82 1.01
N THR A 245 -12.03 11.81 2.32
CA THR A 245 -13.26 11.64 3.09
C THR A 245 -13.50 12.92 3.90
N SER A 246 -14.63 13.04 4.59
CA SER A 246 -14.88 14.18 5.48
C SER A 246 -13.83 14.33 6.59
N ALA A 247 -13.14 13.25 6.97
CA ALA A 247 -12.15 13.22 8.04
C ALA A 247 -10.69 13.17 7.55
N HIS A 248 -10.44 12.72 6.31
CA HIS A 248 -9.11 12.45 5.82
C HIS A 248 -8.85 13.01 4.43
N TYR A 249 -7.78 13.80 4.32
CA TYR A 249 -7.30 14.30 3.05
C TYR A 249 -6.46 13.22 2.33
N LYS A 250 -6.80 12.93 1.07
CA LYS A 250 -6.06 11.96 0.26
C LYS A 250 -5.89 12.49 -1.15
N LYS A 251 -4.64 12.70 -1.56
CA LYS A 251 -4.34 13.21 -2.90
C LYS A 251 -3.21 12.45 -3.56
N LEU A 252 -3.38 12.18 -4.83
CA LEU A 252 -2.40 11.55 -5.68
C LEU A 252 -1.84 12.57 -6.68
N PHE A 253 -0.59 12.37 -7.10
CA PHE A 253 0.10 13.26 -8.02
C PHE A 253 0.76 12.46 -9.15
N TRP A 254 0.66 12.99 -10.39
CA TRP A 254 1.35 12.42 -11.53
C TRP A 254 2.85 12.64 -11.47
N GLU A 255 3.25 13.76 -10.90
CA GLU A 255 4.60 14.29 -10.82
C GLU A 255 5.55 13.31 -10.13
N GLU A 256 6.80 13.36 -10.56
CA GLU A 256 7.89 12.59 -9.95
C GLU A 256 8.09 12.96 -8.48
N ASP A 257 8.61 12.01 -7.72
CA ASP A 257 8.90 12.14 -6.29
C ASP A 257 10.20 12.93 -6.03
N THR A 258 10.24 14.18 -6.52
CA THR A 258 11.30 15.15 -6.26
C THR A 258 10.91 16.13 -5.14
N ALA A 259 11.89 16.63 -4.40
CA ALA A 259 11.65 17.63 -3.36
C ALA A 259 11.00 18.91 -3.94
N GLU A 260 11.38 19.30 -5.16
CA GLU A 260 10.81 20.42 -5.90
C GLU A 260 9.30 20.26 -6.13
N ASN A 261 8.82 19.06 -6.43
CA ASN A 261 7.40 18.77 -6.63
C ASN A 261 6.65 18.59 -5.30
N ILE A 262 7.28 18.00 -4.29
CA ILE A 262 6.63 17.60 -3.04
C ILE A 262 6.50 18.76 -2.06
N ILE A 263 7.58 19.53 -1.84
CA ILE A 263 7.64 20.58 -0.80
C ILE A 263 6.59 21.68 -0.99
N PRO A 264 6.36 22.23 -2.20
CA PRO A 264 5.34 23.26 -2.39
C PRO A 264 3.93 22.80 -2.03
N VAL A 265 3.60 21.55 -2.36
CA VAL A 265 2.29 20.95 -2.05
C VAL A 265 2.11 20.74 -0.54
N LEU A 266 3.17 20.29 0.15
CA LEU A 266 3.16 20.16 1.60
C LEU A 266 3.08 21.54 2.29
N ALA A 267 3.79 22.53 1.78
CA ALA A 267 3.75 23.89 2.30
C ALA A 267 2.35 24.52 2.22
N ASP A 268 1.60 24.17 1.18
CA ASP A 268 0.20 24.60 1.04
C ASP A 268 -0.73 23.85 2.01
N TYR A 269 -0.51 22.56 2.20
CA TYR A 269 -1.32 21.72 3.10
C TYR A 269 -1.10 22.04 4.59
N PHE A 270 0.11 22.40 5.00
CA PHE A 270 0.48 22.66 6.41
C PHE A 270 0.45 24.16 6.79
N LYS A 271 -0.19 25.02 5.98
CA LYS A 271 -0.48 26.42 6.35
C LYS A 271 -1.50 26.48 7.47
#